data_cf55ce839bce835031eef39c36d3446e
#
_entry.id   cf55ce839bce835031eef39c36d3446e
#
_cell.length_a   1.000
_cell.length_b   1.000
_cell.length_c   1.000
_cell.angle_alpha   90.00
_cell.angle_beta   90.00
_cell.angle_gamma   90.00
#
_symmetry.space_group_name_H-M   'P 1'
#
loop_
_entity.id
_entity.type
_entity.pdbx_description
1 polymer ?
#
loop_
_entity_poly.entity_id
_entity_poly.type
_entity_poly.pdbx_seq_one_letter_code
_entity_poly.pdbx_strand_id
1 'polypeptide(L)'
;MAAGMASRFGGNKQITPVDDAGHLIIDFSIYDALRAGFGKVVCVIKPEMEPAFRAAIGDRIARRVPVEYAYQTLDVVPAGFCVPEGRQKPWGTGHAALCALPNAEGPFAVINADDFYGAGAFRAACDFLTAGGDICEHAMVGYRVENTLSESGSVSRGVCETNGNGYLTDITERVRIEKRPGGAAFTEDEGATWTPIPAGTPVSMNLWAFREGVKPAFGKLFEAFLRESVPKNPMKAEFYLPNVPKALIASGEGRVRLLSTDERWYGMTYREDAEKVRAAVAAMKAAGAYPEKLWD
;
A
#
# COMPACT_ATOMS: atom_id res chain seq x y z
N MET A 1 -0.38 1.60 6.27
CA MET A 1 -1.85 1.72 6.47
C MET A 1 -2.38 0.39 6.98
N ALA A 2 -2.95 0.37 8.22
CA ALA A 2 -3.42 -0.85 8.90
C ALA A 2 -4.90 -0.78 9.34
N ALA A 3 -5.58 0.36 9.20
CA ALA A 3 -6.95 0.56 9.67
C ALA A 3 -8.00 -0.34 9.00
N GLY A 4 -7.75 -0.78 7.76
CA GLY A 4 -8.63 -1.69 7.01
C GLY A 4 -8.49 -3.17 7.35
N MET A 5 -7.51 -3.53 8.15
CA MET A 5 -7.15 -4.92 8.42
C MET A 5 -8.24 -5.71 9.18
N ALA A 6 -9.05 -5.06 10.02
CA ALA A 6 -10.04 -5.73 10.85
C ALA A 6 -11.21 -6.38 10.09
N SER A 7 -11.58 -5.88 8.90
CA SER A 7 -12.81 -6.26 8.23
C SER A 7 -12.73 -7.48 7.29
N ARG A 8 -11.52 -7.87 6.87
CA ARG A 8 -11.34 -8.92 5.85
C ARG A 8 -11.35 -10.36 6.41
N PHE A 9 -11.21 -10.55 7.73
CA PHE A 9 -10.85 -11.85 8.27
C PHE A 9 -11.66 -12.37 9.47
N GLY A 10 -12.71 -11.70 9.89
CA GLY A 10 -13.56 -12.20 10.98
C GLY A 10 -12.81 -12.60 12.25
N GLY A 11 -11.65 -12.02 12.51
CA GLY A 11 -10.77 -12.31 13.65
C GLY A 11 -9.30 -12.45 13.25
N ASN A 12 -8.43 -11.85 14.00
CA ASN A 12 -7.00 -12.09 14.26
C ASN A 12 -6.00 -12.53 13.15
N LYS A 13 -6.33 -12.54 11.85
CA LYS A 13 -5.33 -12.91 10.82
C LYS A 13 -4.15 -11.94 10.73
N GLN A 14 -4.34 -10.71 11.16
CA GLN A 14 -3.31 -9.66 11.15
C GLN A 14 -2.26 -9.86 12.24
N ILE A 15 -2.60 -10.68 13.22
CA ILE A 15 -1.71 -11.07 14.31
C ILE A 15 -1.11 -12.46 14.04
N THR A 16 -1.28 -13.03 12.84
CA THR A 16 -0.74 -14.35 12.50
C THR A 16 0.75 -14.22 12.14
N PRO A 17 1.66 -14.79 12.95
CA PRO A 17 3.08 -14.79 12.64
C PRO A 17 3.39 -15.51 11.34
N VAL A 18 4.36 -14.97 10.59
CA VAL A 18 4.84 -15.55 9.33
C VAL A 18 6.16 -16.31 9.50
N ASP A 19 6.69 -16.39 10.72
CA ASP A 19 7.86 -17.18 11.08
C ASP A 19 7.79 -17.67 12.53
N ASP A 20 8.76 -18.51 12.90
CA ASP A 20 8.86 -19.11 14.24
C ASP A 20 9.32 -18.13 15.33
N ALA A 21 9.91 -17.00 14.95
CA ALA A 21 10.28 -15.91 15.86
C ALA A 21 9.10 -15.00 16.23
N GLY A 22 7.92 -15.24 15.66
CA GLY A 22 6.71 -14.49 15.94
C GLY A 22 6.59 -13.16 15.16
N HIS A 23 7.37 -12.98 14.09
CA HIS A 23 7.25 -11.79 13.27
C HIS A 23 6.01 -11.82 12.38
N LEU A 24 5.42 -10.65 12.19
CA LEU A 24 4.31 -10.43 11.27
C LEU A 24 4.85 -9.98 9.90
N ILE A 25 4.04 -10.04 8.87
CA ILE A 25 4.43 -9.60 7.53
C ILE A 25 4.90 -8.13 7.52
N ILE A 26 4.25 -7.27 8.30
CA ILE A 26 4.62 -5.85 8.44
C ILE A 26 6.00 -5.66 9.11
N ASP A 27 6.46 -6.59 9.97
CA ASP A 27 7.80 -6.51 10.57
C ASP A 27 8.89 -6.50 9.49
N PHE A 28 8.74 -7.33 8.46
CA PHE A 28 9.66 -7.39 7.34
C PHE A 28 9.64 -6.11 6.51
N SER A 29 8.44 -5.57 6.21
CA SER A 29 8.32 -4.32 5.48
C SER A 29 8.94 -3.15 6.24
N ILE A 30 8.74 -3.05 7.55
CA ILE A 30 9.37 -2.00 8.37
C ILE A 30 10.88 -2.23 8.49
N TYR A 31 11.33 -3.48 8.68
CA TYR A 31 12.74 -3.82 8.73
C TYR A 31 13.46 -3.40 7.44
N ASP A 32 12.90 -3.69 6.28
CA ASP A 32 13.44 -3.30 4.99
C ASP A 32 13.43 -1.77 4.80
N ALA A 33 12.36 -1.09 5.21
CA ALA A 33 12.28 0.36 5.17
C ALA A 33 13.40 1.01 6.02
N LEU A 34 13.66 0.52 7.24
CA LEU A 34 14.74 1.02 8.08
C LEU A 34 16.11 0.80 7.46
N ARG A 35 16.35 -0.39 6.89
CA ARG A 35 17.60 -0.69 6.16
C ARG A 35 17.79 0.17 4.92
N ALA A 36 16.72 0.60 4.28
CA ALA A 36 16.74 1.52 3.16
C ALA A 36 17.04 2.97 3.57
N GLY A 37 16.83 3.35 4.84
CA GLY A 37 17.12 4.69 5.36
C GLY A 37 15.90 5.48 5.86
N PHE A 38 14.71 4.88 5.90
CA PHE A 38 13.55 5.51 6.55
C PHE A 38 13.77 5.60 8.06
N GLY A 39 13.57 6.76 8.67
CA GLY A 39 13.89 7.04 10.07
C GLY A 39 12.69 7.14 11.00
N LYS A 40 11.46 6.95 10.52
CA LYS A 40 10.22 7.07 11.31
C LYS A 40 9.12 6.21 10.71
N VAL A 41 8.27 5.64 11.56
CA VAL A 41 7.10 4.87 11.16
C VAL A 41 5.83 5.55 11.68
N VAL A 42 4.86 5.79 10.80
CA VAL A 42 3.52 6.25 11.17
C VAL A 42 2.53 5.14 10.87
N CYS A 43 1.94 4.58 11.93
CA CYS A 43 0.95 3.51 11.82
C CYS A 43 -0.46 4.11 11.74
N VAL A 44 -1.13 3.96 10.60
CA VAL A 44 -2.54 4.36 10.45
C VAL A 44 -3.42 3.19 10.89
N ILE A 45 -4.12 3.38 12.01
CA ILE A 45 -4.97 2.37 12.65
C ILE A 45 -6.33 2.97 13.01
N LYS A 46 -7.23 2.15 13.55
CA LYS A 46 -8.39 2.64 14.28
C LYS A 46 -8.04 2.79 15.78
N PRO A 47 -8.62 3.75 16.51
CA PRO A 47 -8.30 3.95 17.93
C PRO A 47 -8.42 2.68 18.78
N GLU A 48 -9.47 1.91 18.56
CA GLU A 48 -9.74 0.67 19.30
C GLU A 48 -8.69 -0.44 19.05
N MET A 49 -7.92 -0.34 17.97
CA MET A 49 -6.86 -1.31 17.64
C MET A 49 -5.55 -1.04 18.38
N GLU A 50 -5.34 0.19 18.88
CA GLU A 50 -4.03 0.62 19.37
C GLU A 50 -3.44 -0.29 20.44
N PRO A 51 -4.15 -0.69 21.53
CA PRO A 51 -3.56 -1.54 22.55
C PRO A 51 -3.06 -2.88 22.01
N ALA A 52 -3.86 -3.54 21.17
CA ALA A 52 -3.50 -4.81 20.57
C ALA A 52 -2.37 -4.66 19.53
N PHE A 53 -2.38 -3.57 18.74
CA PHE A 53 -1.36 -3.29 17.75
C PHE A 53 0.00 -2.96 18.41
N ARG A 54 0.00 -2.18 19.49
CA ARG A 54 1.21 -1.91 20.28
C ARG A 54 1.81 -3.19 20.85
N ALA A 55 0.99 -4.01 21.51
CA ALA A 55 1.45 -5.26 22.11
C ALA A 55 2.00 -6.25 21.05
N ALA A 56 1.36 -6.32 19.87
CA ALA A 56 1.74 -7.25 18.82
C ALA A 56 3.01 -6.81 18.08
N ILE A 57 3.20 -5.50 17.85
CA ILE A 57 4.25 -5.00 16.97
C ILE A 57 4.82 -3.63 17.37
N GLY A 58 3.98 -2.67 17.74
CA GLY A 58 4.37 -1.29 17.93
C GLY A 58 5.48 -1.09 18.95
N ASP A 59 5.35 -1.71 20.13
CA ASP A 59 6.31 -1.55 21.24
C ASP A 59 7.68 -2.19 20.94
N ARG A 60 7.69 -3.24 20.12
CA ARG A 60 8.94 -3.88 19.71
C ARG A 60 9.69 -3.03 18.66
N ILE A 61 8.97 -2.45 17.70
CA ILE A 61 9.55 -1.56 16.67
C ILE A 61 9.99 -0.23 17.29
N ALA A 62 9.24 0.30 18.26
CA ALA A 62 9.54 1.55 18.93
C ALA A 62 10.90 1.55 19.67
N ARG A 63 11.49 0.38 19.92
CA ARG A 63 12.85 0.26 20.48
C ARG A 63 13.94 0.59 19.44
N ARG A 64 13.61 0.60 18.17
CA ARG A 64 14.55 0.77 17.05
C ARG A 64 14.34 2.06 16.26
N VAL A 65 13.10 2.55 16.23
CA VAL A 65 12.72 3.72 15.44
C VAL A 65 11.54 4.43 16.10
N PRO A 66 11.42 5.76 15.98
CA PRO A 66 10.22 6.48 16.38
C PRO A 66 8.97 5.92 15.69
N VAL A 67 7.96 5.56 16.48
CA VAL A 67 6.66 5.07 16.01
C VAL A 67 5.58 6.02 16.47
N GLU A 68 4.81 6.54 15.53
CA GLU A 68 3.65 7.38 15.79
C GLU A 68 2.38 6.68 15.28
N TYR A 69 1.24 7.08 15.84
CA TYR A 69 -0.06 6.54 15.48
C TYR A 69 -0.94 7.65 14.92
N ALA A 70 -1.54 7.39 13.76
CA ALA A 70 -2.56 8.22 13.16
C ALA A 70 -3.88 7.42 13.13
N TYR A 71 -4.99 8.09 13.46
CA TYR A 71 -6.27 7.40 13.58
C TYR A 71 -7.18 7.72 12.41
N GLN A 72 -7.58 6.67 11.70
CA GLN A 72 -8.59 6.77 10.66
C GLN A 72 -9.97 6.53 11.25
N THR A 73 -10.69 7.61 11.54
CA THR A 73 -12.09 7.58 11.99
C THR A 73 -13.00 8.27 10.97
N LEU A 74 -14.31 8.02 11.05
CA LEU A 74 -15.25 8.58 10.09
C LEU A 74 -15.47 10.09 10.26
N ASP A 75 -15.30 10.59 11.47
CA ASP A 75 -15.48 12.00 11.86
C ASP A 75 -14.30 12.91 11.45
N VAL A 76 -13.19 12.34 11.00
CA VAL A 76 -12.09 13.12 10.41
C VAL A 76 -12.49 13.57 9.01
N VAL A 77 -13.29 14.64 8.97
CA VAL A 77 -13.77 15.31 7.76
C VAL A 77 -13.53 16.82 7.86
N PRO A 78 -13.31 17.52 6.72
CA PRO A 78 -13.15 18.96 6.72
C PRO A 78 -14.38 19.70 7.26
N ALA A 79 -14.18 20.91 7.74
CA ALA A 79 -15.29 21.78 8.20
C ALA A 79 -16.36 21.93 7.10
N GLY A 80 -17.63 21.84 7.49
CA GLY A 80 -18.76 21.94 6.58
C GLY A 80 -19.22 20.61 5.96
N PHE A 81 -18.52 19.50 6.25
CA PHE A 81 -18.97 18.16 5.85
C PHE A 81 -19.43 17.35 7.06
N CYS A 82 -20.39 16.46 6.83
CA CYS A 82 -20.92 15.55 7.85
C CYS A 82 -20.80 14.11 7.38
N VAL A 83 -20.63 13.20 8.32
CA VAL A 83 -20.71 11.76 8.05
C VAL A 83 -22.15 11.38 7.74
N PRO A 84 -22.44 10.70 6.62
CA PRO A 84 -23.80 10.22 6.34
C PRO A 84 -24.32 9.33 7.46
N GLU A 85 -25.59 9.52 7.83
CA GLU A 85 -26.23 8.72 8.86
C GLU A 85 -26.16 7.22 8.52
N GLY A 86 -25.75 6.40 9.50
CA GLY A 86 -25.60 4.95 9.35
C GLY A 86 -24.37 4.48 8.60
N ARG A 87 -23.49 5.38 8.12
CA ARG A 87 -22.24 4.96 7.47
C ARG A 87 -21.29 4.34 8.48
N GLN A 88 -20.82 3.12 8.18
CA GLN A 88 -19.80 2.41 8.96
C GLN A 88 -18.51 2.18 8.16
N LYS A 89 -18.58 2.25 6.82
CA LYS A 89 -17.45 2.00 5.95
C LYS A 89 -16.45 3.15 6.03
N PRO A 90 -15.13 2.88 6.28
CA PRO A 90 -14.09 3.90 6.25
C PRO A 90 -14.05 4.63 4.90
N TRP A 91 -13.48 5.83 4.88
CA TRP A 91 -13.40 6.66 3.68
C TRP A 91 -12.42 6.16 2.61
N GLY A 92 -11.62 5.11 2.90
CA GLY A 92 -10.68 4.51 1.96
C GLY A 92 -9.21 4.83 2.24
N THR A 93 -8.33 4.29 1.40
CA THR A 93 -6.86 4.35 1.60
C THR A 93 -6.28 5.76 1.42
N GLY A 94 -6.87 6.59 0.57
CA GLY A 94 -6.47 7.99 0.42
C GLY A 94 -6.74 8.80 1.69
N HIS A 95 -7.89 8.56 2.35
CA HIS A 95 -8.18 9.18 3.64
C HIS A 95 -7.27 8.65 4.76
N ALA A 96 -6.92 7.36 4.74
CA ALA A 96 -5.95 6.82 5.69
C ALA A 96 -4.60 7.56 5.60
N ALA A 97 -4.11 7.78 4.38
CA ALA A 97 -2.90 8.56 4.16
C ALA A 97 -3.06 10.02 4.61
N LEU A 98 -4.21 10.66 4.31
CA LEU A 98 -4.53 12.02 4.75
C LEU A 98 -4.47 12.16 6.29
N CYS A 99 -5.01 11.20 7.04
CA CYS A 99 -4.94 11.19 8.51
C CYS A 99 -3.50 11.14 9.04
N ALA A 100 -2.56 10.59 8.29
CA ALA A 100 -1.17 10.47 8.69
C ALA A 100 -0.31 11.69 8.32
N LEU A 101 -0.78 12.60 7.44
CA LEU A 101 0.01 13.73 6.97
C LEU A 101 0.51 14.67 8.08
N PRO A 102 -0.23 14.93 9.17
CA PRO A 102 0.29 15.73 10.29
C PRO A 102 1.53 15.12 10.95
N ASN A 103 1.69 13.80 10.88
CA ASN A 103 2.83 13.07 11.43
C ASN A 103 3.96 12.86 10.40
N ALA A 104 3.73 13.15 9.12
CA ALA A 104 4.71 13.00 8.05
C ALA A 104 5.51 14.28 7.88
N GLU A 105 6.69 14.34 8.46
CA GLU A 105 7.66 15.40 8.25
C GLU A 105 8.56 15.06 7.05
N GLY A 106 8.70 15.99 6.09
CA GLY A 106 9.48 15.74 4.87
C GLY A 106 8.84 14.75 3.90
N PRO A 107 9.64 14.14 3.02
CA PRO A 107 9.19 13.13 2.08
C PRO A 107 8.86 11.81 2.81
N PHE A 108 7.90 11.06 2.28
CA PHE A 108 7.42 9.84 2.92
C PHE A 108 7.00 8.76 1.92
N ALA A 109 7.00 7.52 2.36
CA ALA A 109 6.41 6.41 1.63
C ALA A 109 5.11 5.94 2.28
N VAL A 110 4.19 5.46 1.45
CA VAL A 110 2.92 4.84 1.91
C VAL A 110 2.87 3.40 1.45
N ILE A 111 2.56 2.49 2.39
CA ILE A 111 2.43 1.05 2.15
C ILE A 111 1.17 0.48 2.82
N ASN A 112 0.75 -0.68 2.38
CA ASN A 112 -0.21 -1.51 3.10
C ASN A 112 0.51 -2.34 4.17
N ALA A 113 -0.11 -2.52 5.31
CA ALA A 113 0.48 -3.25 6.42
C ALA A 113 0.39 -4.79 6.29
N ASP A 114 -0.43 -5.27 5.36
CA ASP A 114 -0.67 -6.69 5.07
C ASP A 114 0.11 -7.21 3.86
N ASP A 115 1.04 -6.40 3.34
CA ASP A 115 1.83 -6.71 2.16
C ASP A 115 3.34 -6.81 2.50
N PHE A 116 4.01 -7.78 1.85
CA PHE A 116 5.46 -7.89 1.82
C PHE A 116 5.98 -7.32 0.49
N TYR A 117 6.86 -6.35 0.58
CA TYR A 117 7.34 -5.60 -0.59
C TYR A 117 8.74 -5.99 -1.06
N GLY A 118 9.61 -6.46 -0.13
CA GLY A 118 11.02 -6.75 -0.38
C GLY A 118 11.94 -5.54 -0.27
N ALA A 119 13.18 -5.79 0.10
CA ALA A 119 14.18 -4.77 0.42
C ALA A 119 14.51 -3.85 -0.77
N GLY A 120 14.54 -4.38 -1.98
CA GLY A 120 14.83 -3.62 -3.21
C GLY A 120 13.78 -2.55 -3.49
N ALA A 121 12.51 -2.82 -3.20
CA ALA A 121 11.43 -1.86 -3.37
C ALA A 121 11.57 -0.65 -2.43
N PHE A 122 11.89 -0.88 -1.16
CA PHE A 122 12.13 0.21 -0.20
C PHE A 122 13.38 1.00 -0.53
N ARG A 123 14.44 0.34 -1.00
CA ARG A 123 15.66 1.02 -1.45
C ARG A 123 15.36 1.95 -2.62
N ALA A 124 14.68 1.47 -3.66
CA ALA A 124 14.30 2.28 -4.81
C ALA A 124 13.47 3.52 -4.39
N ALA A 125 12.50 3.33 -3.47
CA ALA A 125 11.69 4.43 -2.94
C ALA A 125 12.55 5.43 -2.14
N CYS A 126 13.44 4.96 -1.26
CA CYS A 126 14.30 5.81 -0.45
C CYS A 126 15.30 6.60 -1.31
N ASP A 127 15.97 5.93 -2.26
CA ASP A 127 16.91 6.56 -3.19
C ASP A 127 16.24 7.68 -3.98
N PHE A 128 15.02 7.46 -4.47
CA PHE A 128 14.24 8.50 -5.14
C PHE A 128 13.93 9.69 -4.21
N LEU A 129 13.52 9.43 -2.97
CA LEU A 129 13.14 10.49 -2.03
C LEU A 129 14.34 11.31 -1.57
N THR A 130 15.51 10.68 -1.42
CA THR A 130 16.76 11.33 -0.96
C THR A 130 17.57 11.99 -2.06
N ALA A 131 17.35 11.62 -3.33
CA ALA A 131 18.06 12.22 -4.48
C ALA A 131 17.73 13.72 -4.70
N GLY A 132 16.78 14.28 -3.95
CA GLY A 132 16.31 15.66 -4.15
C GLY A 132 15.49 15.80 -5.44
N GLY A 133 15.18 17.04 -5.81
CA GLY A 133 14.45 17.38 -7.03
C GLY A 133 13.14 18.12 -6.78
N ASP A 134 12.29 18.17 -7.79
CA ASP A 134 11.00 18.86 -7.76
C ASP A 134 10.08 18.26 -6.70
N ILE A 135 9.53 19.11 -5.81
CA ILE A 135 8.62 18.68 -4.75
C ILE A 135 7.30 18.11 -5.28
N CYS A 136 6.93 18.43 -6.51
CA CYS A 136 5.76 17.90 -7.22
C CYS A 136 6.07 16.66 -8.05
N GLU A 137 7.31 16.16 -8.01
CA GLU A 137 7.67 14.87 -8.57
C GLU A 137 7.59 13.78 -7.49
N HIS A 138 6.72 12.80 -7.71
CA HIS A 138 6.49 11.67 -6.84
C HIS A 138 6.93 10.39 -7.54
N ALA A 139 6.86 9.25 -6.84
CA ALA A 139 7.14 7.96 -7.46
C ALA A 139 6.20 6.87 -6.95
N MET A 140 6.13 5.81 -7.72
CA MET A 140 5.49 4.55 -7.34
C MET A 140 6.43 3.40 -7.71
N VAL A 141 6.54 2.42 -6.83
CA VAL A 141 7.29 1.20 -7.13
C VAL A 141 6.38 0.24 -7.89
N GLY A 142 6.73 -0.02 -9.15
CA GLY A 142 6.03 -0.95 -10.03
C GLY A 142 6.69 -2.32 -9.98
N TYR A 143 5.85 -3.34 -9.80
CA TYR A 143 6.25 -4.74 -9.81
C TYR A 143 5.91 -5.35 -11.16
N ARG A 144 6.70 -6.32 -11.62
CA ARG A 144 6.31 -7.15 -12.76
C ARG A 144 5.04 -7.92 -12.41
N VAL A 145 4.04 -7.93 -13.28
CA VAL A 145 2.75 -8.58 -13.02
C VAL A 145 2.93 -10.03 -12.55
N GLU A 146 3.84 -10.79 -13.17
CA GLU A 146 4.12 -12.19 -12.83
C GLU A 146 4.66 -12.39 -11.41
N ASN A 147 5.29 -11.36 -10.82
CA ASN A 147 5.79 -11.38 -9.45
C ASN A 147 4.71 -11.05 -8.40
N THR A 148 3.47 -10.82 -8.83
CA THR A 148 2.36 -10.40 -7.95
C THR A 148 1.14 -11.31 -8.03
N LEU A 149 1.22 -12.40 -8.81
CA LEU A 149 0.12 -13.34 -8.99
C LEU A 149 -0.01 -14.29 -7.80
N SER A 150 -1.23 -14.72 -7.52
CA SER A 150 -1.52 -15.80 -6.58
C SER A 150 -1.76 -17.11 -7.34
N GLU A 151 -1.28 -18.22 -6.79
CA GLU A 151 -1.62 -19.55 -7.26
C GLU A 151 -2.99 -20.02 -6.71
N SER A 152 -3.54 -19.30 -5.74
CA SER A 152 -4.76 -19.67 -5.02
C SER A 152 -6.02 -19.05 -5.61
N GLY A 153 -5.89 -18.14 -6.59
CA GLY A 153 -7.03 -17.48 -7.22
C GLY A 153 -6.67 -16.19 -7.92
N SER A 154 -7.70 -15.42 -8.26
CA SER A 154 -7.55 -14.14 -8.92
C SER A 154 -7.03 -13.07 -7.97
N VAL A 155 -6.35 -12.07 -8.53
CA VAL A 155 -5.87 -10.89 -7.83
C VAL A 155 -6.35 -9.63 -8.53
N SER A 156 -6.44 -8.51 -7.78
CA SER A 156 -6.71 -7.18 -8.33
C SER A 156 -5.42 -6.36 -8.34
N ARG A 157 -5.11 -5.71 -9.48
CA ARG A 157 -3.89 -4.90 -9.65
C ARG A 157 -4.15 -3.67 -10.48
N GLY A 158 -3.53 -2.57 -10.10
CA GLY A 158 -3.43 -1.39 -10.94
C GLY A 158 -2.38 -1.58 -12.03
N VAL A 159 -2.81 -1.89 -13.25
CA VAL A 159 -1.91 -2.02 -14.41
C VAL A 159 -1.46 -0.62 -14.83
N CYS A 160 -0.14 -0.44 -14.91
CA CYS A 160 0.48 0.86 -15.12
C CYS A 160 0.85 1.09 -16.58
N GLU A 161 0.57 2.30 -17.06
CA GLU A 161 1.06 2.80 -18.33
C GLU A 161 2.08 3.92 -18.10
N THR A 162 3.11 3.97 -18.92
CA THR A 162 4.17 4.99 -18.82
C THR A 162 4.47 5.63 -20.16
N ASN A 163 4.95 6.88 -20.12
CA ASN A 163 5.54 7.53 -21.28
C ASN A 163 6.99 7.06 -21.49
N GLY A 164 7.60 7.47 -22.62
CA GLY A 164 8.98 7.10 -22.98
C GLY A 164 10.06 7.58 -21.99
N ASN A 165 9.71 8.43 -21.01
CA ASN A 165 10.61 8.96 -19.98
C ASN A 165 10.43 8.25 -18.63
N GLY A 166 9.61 7.22 -18.55
CA GLY A 166 9.38 6.43 -17.33
C GLY A 166 8.45 7.09 -16.32
N TYR A 167 7.63 8.05 -16.74
CA TYR A 167 6.57 8.62 -15.90
C TYR A 167 5.24 7.94 -16.17
N LEU A 168 4.48 7.69 -15.10
CA LEU A 168 3.12 7.18 -15.21
C LEU A 168 2.23 8.13 -16.02
N THR A 169 1.48 7.57 -16.92
CA THR A 169 0.41 8.26 -17.68
C THR A 169 -0.97 7.81 -17.24
N ASP A 170 -1.13 6.54 -16.87
CA ASP A 170 -2.36 6.00 -16.28
C ASP A 170 -2.07 4.78 -15.39
N ILE A 171 -3.06 4.47 -14.55
CA ILE A 171 -3.14 3.24 -13.75
C ILE A 171 -4.57 2.74 -13.85
N THR A 172 -4.74 1.62 -14.52
CA THR A 172 -6.05 1.00 -14.67
C THR A 172 -6.19 -0.19 -13.72
N GLU A 173 -7.14 -0.11 -12.78
CA GLU A 173 -7.45 -1.23 -11.89
C GLU A 173 -8.11 -2.37 -12.65
N ARG A 174 -7.45 -3.53 -12.68
CA ARG A 174 -7.99 -4.78 -13.20
C ARG A 174 -8.37 -5.69 -12.03
N VAL A 175 -9.65 -5.79 -11.78
CA VAL A 175 -10.19 -6.43 -10.57
C VAL A 175 -10.04 -7.96 -10.55
N ARG A 176 -9.82 -8.57 -11.72
CA ARG A 176 -9.64 -10.02 -11.83
C ARG A 176 -8.52 -10.36 -12.81
N ILE A 177 -7.34 -10.60 -12.27
CA ILE A 177 -6.17 -11.10 -13.00
C ILE A 177 -5.87 -12.51 -12.50
N GLU A 178 -5.60 -13.45 -13.40
CA GLU A 178 -5.23 -14.81 -13.08
C GLU A 178 -3.96 -15.23 -13.83
N LYS A 179 -3.24 -16.18 -13.24
CA LYS A 179 -2.19 -16.93 -13.95
C LYS A 179 -2.83 -17.90 -14.93
N ARG A 180 -2.43 -17.82 -16.18
CA ARG A 180 -2.97 -18.67 -17.26
C ARG A 180 -1.84 -19.22 -18.14
N PRO A 181 -2.10 -20.24 -19.00
CA PRO A 181 -1.12 -20.65 -19.99
C PRO A 181 -0.66 -19.44 -20.81
N GLY A 182 0.65 -19.18 -20.82
CA GLY A 182 1.23 -18.01 -21.49
C GLY A 182 1.46 -16.78 -20.60
N GLY A 183 1.09 -16.80 -19.29
CA GLY A 183 1.37 -15.70 -18.36
C GLY A 183 0.16 -15.19 -17.60
N ALA A 184 0.10 -13.88 -17.38
CA ALA A 184 -1.03 -13.22 -16.74
C ALA A 184 -2.10 -12.84 -17.75
N ALA A 185 -3.37 -12.92 -17.36
CA ALA A 185 -4.49 -12.38 -18.13
C ALA A 185 -5.57 -11.83 -17.21
N PHE A 186 -6.32 -10.84 -17.67
CA PHE A 186 -7.46 -10.27 -16.93
C PHE A 186 -8.78 -10.50 -17.67
N THR A 187 -9.86 -10.43 -16.92
CA THR A 187 -11.22 -10.46 -17.45
C THR A 187 -12.06 -9.33 -16.86
N GLU A 188 -13.00 -8.82 -17.64
CA GLU A 188 -13.97 -7.79 -17.24
C GLU A 188 -15.43 -8.33 -17.34
N ASP A 189 -15.61 -9.58 -17.76
CA ASP A 189 -16.88 -10.25 -18.02
C ASP A 189 -17.00 -11.61 -17.29
N GLU A 190 -16.56 -11.62 -16.02
CA GLU A 190 -16.62 -12.77 -15.12
C GLU A 190 -15.90 -14.03 -15.64
N GLY A 191 -14.99 -13.88 -16.61
CA GLY A 191 -14.19 -14.98 -17.15
C GLY A 191 -14.67 -15.51 -18.49
N ALA A 192 -15.65 -14.88 -19.13
CA ALA A 192 -16.09 -15.25 -20.48
C ALA A 192 -15.00 -14.95 -21.52
N THR A 193 -14.30 -13.81 -21.37
CA THR A 193 -13.14 -13.47 -22.21
C THR A 193 -11.95 -13.14 -21.35
N TRP A 194 -10.74 -13.40 -21.88
CA TRP A 194 -9.48 -13.14 -21.19
C TRP A 194 -8.53 -12.36 -22.10
N THR A 195 -8.09 -11.24 -21.59
CA THR A 195 -7.11 -10.38 -22.28
C THR A 195 -5.73 -10.62 -21.66
N PRO A 196 -4.73 -11.08 -22.45
CA PRO A 196 -3.37 -11.28 -21.96
C PRO A 196 -2.75 -9.96 -21.45
N ILE A 197 -1.98 -10.06 -20.36
CA ILE A 197 -1.10 -9.00 -19.89
C ILE A 197 0.33 -9.44 -20.23
N PRO A 198 1.08 -8.66 -21.03
CA PRO A 198 2.45 -9.00 -21.38
C PRO A 198 3.33 -9.21 -20.16
N ALA A 199 4.25 -10.17 -20.21
CA ALA A 199 5.24 -10.38 -19.15
C ALA A 199 6.07 -9.11 -18.94
N GLY A 200 6.40 -8.82 -17.69
CA GLY A 200 7.11 -7.59 -17.32
C GLY A 200 6.23 -6.33 -17.25
N THR A 201 4.95 -6.42 -17.58
CA THR A 201 4.03 -5.26 -17.41
C THR A 201 4.06 -4.80 -15.96
N PRO A 202 4.34 -3.52 -15.70
CA PRO A 202 4.37 -3.00 -14.35
C PRO A 202 2.96 -2.87 -13.75
N VAL A 203 2.83 -3.30 -12.50
CA VAL A 203 1.61 -3.16 -11.73
C VAL A 203 1.87 -2.48 -10.39
N SER A 204 0.91 -1.72 -9.92
CA SER A 204 0.94 -1.08 -8.61
C SER A 204 0.58 -2.09 -7.52
N MET A 205 1.43 -2.15 -6.49
CA MET A 205 1.17 -2.82 -5.23
C MET A 205 0.96 -1.82 -4.08
N ASN A 206 0.62 -0.60 -4.43
CA ASN A 206 0.33 0.49 -3.50
C ASN A 206 1.53 0.92 -2.62
N LEU A 207 2.76 0.76 -3.14
CA LEU A 207 3.95 1.37 -2.58
C LEU A 207 4.23 2.69 -3.30
N TRP A 208 3.94 3.78 -2.61
CA TRP A 208 4.09 5.15 -3.11
C TRP A 208 5.18 5.89 -2.38
N ALA A 209 5.97 6.68 -3.09
CA ALA A 209 6.99 7.56 -2.55
C ALA A 209 6.62 9.01 -2.89
N PHE A 210 6.23 9.77 -1.88
CA PHE A 210 5.73 11.13 -2.02
C PHE A 210 6.72 12.16 -1.49
N ARG A 211 6.94 13.21 -2.25
CA ARG A 211 7.55 14.45 -1.77
C ARG A 211 6.47 15.39 -1.25
N GLU A 212 6.87 16.42 -0.50
CA GLU A 212 5.95 17.28 0.26
C GLU A 212 4.88 17.98 -0.57
N GLY A 213 5.15 18.25 -1.85
CA GLY A 213 4.18 18.88 -2.76
C GLY A 213 2.87 18.12 -2.93
N VAL A 214 2.80 16.83 -2.55
CA VAL A 214 1.55 16.06 -2.57
C VAL A 214 0.55 16.46 -1.48
N LYS A 215 1.04 16.98 -0.34
CA LYS A 215 0.21 17.15 0.87
C LYS A 215 -1.05 18.00 0.66
N PRO A 216 -1.00 19.16 -0.03
CA PRO A 216 -2.20 19.97 -0.29
C PRO A 216 -3.24 19.24 -1.15
N ALA A 217 -2.79 18.37 -2.07
CA ALA A 217 -3.68 17.65 -2.97
C ALA A 217 -4.57 16.65 -2.23
N PHE A 218 -4.09 16.01 -1.16
CA PHE A 218 -4.89 15.09 -0.36
C PHE A 218 -6.15 15.75 0.21
N GLY A 219 -6.01 16.93 0.84
CA GLY A 219 -7.14 17.67 1.40
C GLY A 219 -8.12 18.13 0.32
N LYS A 220 -7.60 18.80 -0.73
CA LYS A 220 -8.39 19.31 -1.87
C LYS A 220 -9.21 18.19 -2.53
N LEU A 221 -8.58 17.06 -2.80
CA LEU A 221 -9.23 15.92 -3.47
C LEU A 221 -10.20 15.18 -2.56
N PHE A 222 -9.92 15.12 -1.26
CA PHE A 222 -10.87 14.54 -0.31
C PHE A 222 -12.13 15.40 -0.16
N GLU A 223 -12.02 16.72 -0.13
CA GLU A 223 -13.19 17.61 -0.16
C GLU A 223 -14.01 17.43 -1.45
N ALA A 224 -13.37 17.36 -2.61
CA ALA A 224 -14.04 17.10 -3.88
C ALA A 224 -14.76 15.73 -3.85
N PHE A 225 -14.11 14.70 -3.33
CA PHE A 225 -14.73 13.39 -3.13
C PHE A 225 -15.96 13.43 -2.24
N LEU A 226 -15.89 14.14 -1.12
CA LEU A 226 -17.04 14.31 -0.20
C LEU A 226 -18.21 15.04 -0.88
N ARG A 227 -17.92 16.02 -1.71
CA ARG A 227 -18.93 16.83 -2.42
C ARG A 227 -19.57 16.09 -3.59
N GLU A 228 -18.81 15.30 -4.34
CA GLU A 228 -19.23 14.77 -5.65
C GLU A 228 -19.56 13.27 -5.63
N SER A 229 -18.80 12.48 -4.85
CA SER A 229 -18.91 11.03 -4.84
C SER A 229 -19.79 10.51 -3.72
N VAL A 230 -19.67 11.09 -2.53
CA VAL A 230 -20.43 10.64 -1.36
C VAL A 230 -21.95 10.80 -1.55
N PRO A 231 -22.51 11.89 -2.12
CA PRO A 231 -23.94 11.97 -2.37
C PRO A 231 -24.49 10.88 -3.29
N LYS A 232 -23.68 10.37 -4.22
CA LYS A 232 -24.06 9.30 -5.16
C LYS A 232 -24.04 7.91 -4.51
N ASN A 233 -23.18 7.71 -3.53
CA ASN A 233 -23.05 6.43 -2.82
C ASN A 233 -22.63 6.67 -1.36
N PRO A 234 -23.52 7.20 -0.50
CA PRO A 234 -23.17 7.68 0.83
C PRO A 234 -22.63 6.59 1.75
N MET A 235 -23.07 5.34 1.57
CA MET A 235 -22.70 4.23 2.45
C MET A 235 -21.42 3.53 2.05
N LYS A 236 -21.02 3.58 0.75
CA LYS A 236 -19.95 2.73 0.22
C LYS A 236 -18.85 3.47 -0.55
N ALA A 237 -19.04 4.78 -0.89
CA ALA A 237 -18.01 5.53 -1.60
C ALA A 237 -16.67 5.49 -0.85
N GLU A 238 -15.58 5.32 -1.56
CA GLU A 238 -14.22 5.28 -1.01
C GLU A 238 -13.29 6.23 -1.77
N PHE A 239 -12.50 6.97 -1.03
CA PHE A 239 -11.40 7.79 -1.52
C PHE A 239 -10.12 6.94 -1.53
N TYR A 240 -9.77 6.40 -2.69
CA TYR A 240 -8.59 5.55 -2.85
C TYR A 240 -7.31 6.36 -3.01
N LEU A 241 -6.22 5.88 -2.44
CA LEU A 241 -4.91 6.51 -2.52
C LEU A 241 -4.43 6.75 -3.97
N PRO A 242 -4.57 5.82 -4.92
CA PRO A 242 -4.16 6.06 -6.31
C PRO A 242 -4.88 7.21 -7.01
N ASN A 243 -6.04 7.65 -6.50
CA ASN A 243 -6.76 8.80 -7.07
C ASN A 243 -5.99 10.11 -6.89
N VAL A 244 -5.15 10.22 -5.85
CA VAL A 244 -4.36 11.44 -5.61
C VAL A 244 -3.30 11.63 -6.68
N PRO A 245 -2.34 10.70 -6.90
CA PRO A 245 -1.38 10.85 -7.98
C PRO A 245 -2.03 10.89 -9.37
N LYS A 246 -3.13 10.15 -9.60
CA LYS A 246 -3.86 10.19 -10.87
C LYS A 246 -4.42 11.59 -11.16
N ALA A 247 -4.99 12.26 -10.16
CA ALA A 247 -5.48 13.64 -10.31
C ALA A 247 -4.33 14.63 -10.57
N LEU A 248 -3.19 14.49 -9.90
CA LEU A 248 -2.01 15.33 -10.12
C LEU A 248 -1.45 15.18 -11.54
N ILE A 249 -1.40 13.95 -12.06
CA ILE A 249 -0.97 13.68 -13.44
C ILE A 249 -1.96 14.35 -14.43
N ALA A 250 -3.25 14.16 -14.22
CA ALA A 250 -4.29 14.68 -15.11
C ALA A 250 -4.35 16.21 -15.14
N SER A 251 -4.10 16.89 -14.01
CA SER A 251 -4.07 18.35 -13.92
C SER A 251 -2.74 18.96 -14.35
N GLY A 252 -1.67 18.16 -14.48
CA GLY A 252 -0.32 18.65 -14.71
C GLY A 252 0.32 19.32 -13.48
N GLU A 253 -0.32 19.25 -12.30
CA GLU A 253 0.20 19.79 -11.03
C GLU A 253 1.29 18.91 -10.41
N GLY A 254 1.47 17.68 -10.92
CA GLY A 254 2.51 16.76 -10.47
C GLY A 254 2.77 15.65 -11.48
N ARG A 255 3.87 14.94 -11.28
CA ARG A 255 4.25 13.80 -12.08
C ARG A 255 4.71 12.65 -11.19
N VAL A 256 4.54 11.44 -11.67
CA VAL A 256 4.89 10.23 -10.92
C VAL A 256 5.84 9.37 -11.73
N ARG A 257 7.05 9.19 -11.22
CA ARG A 257 8.04 8.28 -11.80
C ARG A 257 7.70 6.84 -11.43
N LEU A 258 7.72 5.96 -12.41
CA LEU A 258 7.65 4.52 -12.18
C LEU A 258 9.06 4.02 -11.82
N LEU A 259 9.23 3.54 -10.60
CA LEU A 259 10.43 2.84 -10.15
C LEU A 259 10.24 1.34 -10.35
N SER A 260 11.19 0.67 -10.96
CA SER A 260 11.10 -0.77 -11.20
C SER A 260 11.73 -1.55 -10.05
N THR A 261 11.15 -2.71 -9.74
CA THR A 261 11.74 -3.70 -8.84
C THR A 261 11.58 -5.11 -9.41
N ASP A 262 12.57 -5.97 -9.17
CA ASP A 262 12.49 -7.40 -9.46
C ASP A 262 12.00 -8.22 -8.26
N GLU A 263 11.69 -7.55 -7.15
CA GLU A 263 11.17 -8.19 -5.95
C GLU A 263 9.87 -8.95 -6.23
N ARG A 264 9.66 -10.00 -5.47
CA ARG A 264 8.40 -10.72 -5.44
C ARG A 264 7.53 -10.18 -4.31
N TRP A 265 6.33 -9.76 -4.68
CA TRP A 265 5.34 -9.35 -3.70
C TRP A 265 4.65 -10.58 -3.10
N TYR A 266 4.37 -10.52 -1.80
CA TYR A 266 3.54 -11.49 -1.11
C TYR A 266 2.49 -10.75 -0.27
N GLY A 267 1.27 -11.25 -0.30
CA GLY A 267 0.17 -10.76 0.53
C GLY A 267 -0.65 -11.91 1.08
N MET A 268 -1.45 -11.64 2.09
CA MET A 268 -2.36 -12.63 2.67
C MET A 268 -3.79 -12.41 2.19
N THR A 269 -4.01 -12.54 0.88
CA THR A 269 -5.33 -12.38 0.26
C THR A 269 -6.23 -13.58 0.60
N TYR A 270 -5.67 -14.77 0.52
CA TYR A 270 -6.33 -16.04 0.81
C TYR A 270 -5.71 -16.70 2.05
N ARG A 271 -6.47 -17.60 2.69
CA ARG A 271 -5.97 -18.32 3.88
C ARG A 271 -4.74 -19.17 3.56
N GLU A 272 -4.74 -19.76 2.38
CA GLU A 272 -3.67 -20.60 1.85
C GLU A 272 -2.37 -19.82 1.56
N ASP A 273 -2.47 -18.49 1.43
CA ASP A 273 -1.31 -17.64 1.19
C ASP A 273 -0.38 -17.59 2.42
N ALA A 274 -0.91 -17.78 3.64
CA ALA A 274 -0.12 -17.73 4.86
C ALA A 274 1.00 -18.79 4.89
N GLU A 275 0.75 -20.01 4.39
CA GLU A 275 1.78 -21.06 4.31
C GLU A 275 2.85 -20.71 3.27
N LYS A 276 2.45 -20.13 2.14
CA LYS A 276 3.37 -19.67 1.09
C LYS A 276 4.26 -18.53 1.57
N VAL A 277 3.67 -17.57 2.31
CA VAL A 277 4.42 -16.46 2.92
C VAL A 277 5.43 -17.00 3.90
N ARG A 278 5.04 -17.94 4.79
CA ARG A 278 5.95 -18.58 5.73
C ARG A 278 7.11 -19.31 5.03
N ALA A 279 6.81 -20.09 4.00
CA ALA A 279 7.83 -20.79 3.23
C ALA A 279 8.78 -19.81 2.53
N ALA A 280 8.27 -18.72 1.95
CA ALA A 280 9.08 -17.68 1.33
C ALA A 280 9.99 -16.97 2.34
N VAL A 281 9.46 -16.60 3.51
CA VAL A 281 10.23 -15.99 4.60
C VAL A 281 11.32 -16.92 5.09
N ALA A 282 11.01 -18.21 5.31
CA ALA A 282 11.99 -19.21 5.72
C ALA A 282 13.13 -19.35 4.68
N ALA A 283 12.78 -19.39 3.38
CA ALA A 283 13.77 -19.44 2.31
C ALA A 283 14.65 -18.18 2.26
N MET A 284 14.07 -16.99 2.45
CA MET A 284 14.82 -15.73 2.49
C MET A 284 15.76 -15.66 3.70
N LYS A 285 15.35 -16.16 4.87
CA LYS A 285 16.21 -16.28 6.06
C LYS A 285 17.37 -17.26 5.80
N ALA A 286 17.07 -18.44 5.26
CA ALA A 286 18.08 -19.43 4.91
C ALA A 286 19.11 -18.91 3.89
N ALA A 287 18.68 -18.02 2.98
CA ALA A 287 19.55 -17.34 2.03
C ALA A 287 20.32 -16.14 2.64
N GLY A 288 20.13 -15.82 3.92
CA GLY A 288 20.79 -14.72 4.61
C GLY A 288 20.23 -13.34 4.30
N ALA A 289 19.07 -13.23 3.63
CA ALA A 289 18.42 -11.94 3.35
C ALA A 289 17.88 -11.28 4.63
N TYR A 290 17.43 -12.10 5.58
CA TYR A 290 16.96 -11.66 6.90
C TYR A 290 17.62 -12.47 8.03
N PRO A 291 17.90 -11.85 9.18
CA PRO A 291 18.31 -12.59 10.39
C PRO A 291 17.15 -13.40 10.95
N GLU A 292 17.45 -14.37 11.83
CA GLU A 292 16.43 -15.15 12.51
C GLU A 292 15.48 -14.26 13.34
N LYS A 293 16.04 -13.24 13.99
CA LYS A 293 15.27 -12.24 14.74
C LYS A 293 15.53 -10.85 14.16
N LEU A 294 14.48 -10.20 13.70
CA LEU A 294 14.58 -8.89 13.03
C LEU A 294 14.91 -7.76 14.01
N TRP A 295 14.54 -7.90 15.28
CA TRP A 295 14.52 -6.79 16.25
C TRP A 295 15.47 -6.96 17.43
N ASP A 296 16.42 -7.86 17.36
CA ASP A 296 17.44 -8.07 18.43
C ASP A 296 18.53 -7.00 18.42
#